data_bb22096848df6ad0fb8dfa45bb967cd5
#
_entry.id   bb22096848df6ad0fb8dfa45bb967cd5
#
_cell.length_a   1.000
_cell.length_b   1.000
_cell.length_c   1.000
_cell.angle_alpha   90.00
_cell.angle_beta   90.00
_cell.angle_gamma   90.00
#
_symmetry.space_group_name_H-M   'P 1'
#
loop_
_entity.id
_entity.type
_entity.pdbx_description
1 polymer ?
#
loop_
_entity_poly.entity_id
_entity_poly.type
_entity_poly.pdbx_seq_one_letter_code
_entity_poly.pdbx_strand_id
1 'polypeptide(L)'
;MERDPRKLEDVSPNHLLEAASASRSMLEPCVEQDWAVPAGDLTWDVRRTVTHFIDAVGWYAAHLAAQSPRRLRVDFVAHDDATNEELLDVLAAAAAMLAQVATAATSSARAYHEFGMADAGGFLAMGCDEILVHTWDAARGLGVAFAPQEGLADRVLRRLFPWAQLDAPPWQVLLWANGRVDIPGQPQRPGPDWAWHCAPLDEWEGTVPQSDSNPPRRYRWEEGARRWNAVW
;
A
#
# COMPACT_ATOMS: atom_id res chain seq x y z
N MET A 1 -7.96 -20.40 -19.09
CA MET A 1 -6.70 -20.90 -18.48
C MET A 1 -6.48 -20.04 -17.25
N GLU A 2 -6.86 -20.55 -16.10
CA GLU A 2 -6.76 -19.88 -14.81
C GLU A 2 -5.27 -19.63 -14.53
N ARG A 3 -4.88 -18.37 -14.43
CA ARG A 3 -3.50 -18.00 -14.11
C ARG A 3 -3.30 -18.19 -12.60
N ASP A 4 -2.47 -19.13 -12.20
CA ASP A 4 -2.09 -19.31 -10.79
C ASP A 4 -1.42 -18.00 -10.30
N PRO A 5 -2.03 -17.24 -9.36
CA PRO A 5 -1.50 -15.97 -8.89
C PRO A 5 -0.11 -16.11 -8.23
N ARG A 6 0.23 -17.32 -7.75
CA ARG A 6 1.52 -17.62 -7.11
C ARG A 6 2.71 -17.70 -8.09
N LYS A 7 2.44 -17.68 -9.41
CA LYS A 7 3.46 -17.78 -10.47
C LYS A 7 3.80 -16.45 -11.14
N LEU A 8 3.22 -15.34 -10.66
CA LEU A 8 3.48 -14.02 -11.19
C LEU A 8 4.74 -13.43 -10.53
N GLU A 9 5.47 -12.63 -11.30
CA GLU A 9 6.56 -11.83 -10.75
C GLU A 9 6.00 -10.91 -9.65
N ASP A 10 6.63 -10.96 -8.49
CA ASP A 10 6.26 -10.15 -7.33
C ASP A 10 6.45 -8.64 -7.62
N VAL A 11 5.87 -7.79 -6.76
CA VAL A 11 6.11 -6.35 -6.83
C VAL A 11 7.58 -6.08 -6.47
N SER A 12 8.26 -5.36 -7.36
CA SER A 12 9.69 -5.06 -7.25
C SER A 12 9.94 -3.62 -6.80
N PRO A 13 11.18 -3.29 -6.34
CA PRO A 13 11.56 -1.92 -6.02
C PRO A 13 11.31 -0.93 -7.16
N ASN A 14 11.48 -1.35 -8.43
CA ASN A 14 11.21 -0.49 -9.59
C ASN A 14 9.72 -0.15 -9.71
N HIS A 15 8.81 -1.05 -9.38
CA HIS A 15 7.38 -0.79 -9.40
C HIS A 15 6.97 0.26 -8.35
N LEU A 16 7.61 0.26 -7.17
CA LEU A 16 7.39 1.30 -6.16
C LEU A 16 7.88 2.68 -6.66
N LEU A 17 9.05 2.73 -7.26
CA LEU A 17 9.58 3.97 -7.84
C LEU A 17 8.73 4.48 -9.01
N GLU A 18 8.16 3.57 -9.82
CA GLU A 18 7.19 3.89 -10.86
C GLU A 18 5.90 4.49 -10.27
N ALA A 19 5.36 3.90 -9.20
CA ALA A 19 4.19 4.43 -8.51
C ALA A 19 4.45 5.85 -7.97
N ALA A 20 5.59 6.08 -7.31
CA ALA A 20 5.98 7.39 -6.80
C ALA A 20 6.19 8.42 -7.93
N SER A 21 6.79 8.01 -9.04
CA SER A 21 6.97 8.87 -10.22
C SER A 21 5.62 9.23 -10.87
N ALA A 22 4.70 8.28 -10.98
CA ALA A 22 3.36 8.54 -11.51
C ALA A 22 2.57 9.51 -10.62
N SER A 23 2.65 9.33 -9.29
CA SER A 23 2.05 10.24 -8.31
C SER A 23 2.63 11.64 -8.43
N ARG A 24 3.97 11.78 -8.43
CA ARG A 24 4.64 13.06 -8.60
C ARG A 24 4.21 13.76 -9.90
N SER A 25 4.22 13.04 -11.02
CA SER A 25 3.86 13.61 -12.34
C SER A 25 2.44 14.15 -12.38
N MET A 26 1.52 13.57 -11.60
CA MET A 26 0.15 14.05 -11.48
C MET A 26 0.06 15.26 -10.53
N LEU A 27 0.74 15.23 -9.38
CA LEU A 27 0.65 16.26 -8.35
C LEU A 27 1.47 17.53 -8.67
N GLU A 28 2.61 17.39 -9.34
CA GLU A 28 3.53 18.50 -9.63
C GLU A 28 2.88 19.68 -10.36
N PRO A 29 2.02 19.49 -11.38
CA PRO A 29 1.29 20.61 -11.99
C PRO A 29 0.26 21.27 -11.06
N CYS A 30 -0.03 20.67 -9.92
CA CYS A 30 -1.04 21.12 -8.96
C CYS A 30 -0.45 21.69 -7.66
N VAL A 31 0.87 21.85 -7.55
CA VAL A 31 1.53 22.30 -6.30
C VAL A 31 1.10 23.70 -5.85
N GLU A 32 0.71 24.56 -6.79
CA GLU A 32 0.20 25.91 -6.50
C GLU A 32 -1.30 25.97 -6.18
N GLN A 33 -2.01 24.84 -6.29
CA GLN A 33 -3.42 24.77 -5.92
C GLN A 33 -3.58 24.66 -4.40
N ASP A 34 -4.80 24.95 -3.92
CA ASP A 34 -5.15 24.75 -2.51
C ASP A 34 -5.33 23.26 -2.21
N TRP A 35 -4.41 22.67 -1.43
CA TRP A 35 -4.49 21.29 -0.99
C TRP A 35 -5.31 21.10 0.31
N ALA A 36 -5.92 22.16 0.83
CA ALA A 36 -6.90 22.03 1.93
C ALA A 36 -8.31 21.63 1.44
N VAL A 37 -8.49 21.38 0.14
CA VAL A 37 -9.73 20.82 -0.42
C VAL A 37 -9.88 19.34 -0.09
N PRO A 38 -11.11 18.80 0.09
CA PRO A 38 -11.33 17.38 0.35
C PRO A 38 -10.72 16.48 -0.75
N ALA A 39 -10.07 15.40 -0.38
CA ALA A 39 -9.52 14.42 -1.31
C ALA A 39 -10.62 13.44 -1.74
N GLY A 40 -11.33 13.76 -2.82
CA GLY A 40 -12.46 12.97 -3.30
C GLY A 40 -13.56 12.83 -2.24
N ASP A 41 -13.93 11.60 -1.90
CA ASP A 41 -14.96 11.30 -0.91
C ASP A 41 -14.39 11.07 0.51
N LEU A 42 -13.08 11.30 0.70
CA LEU A 42 -12.45 11.16 2.01
C LEU A 42 -12.85 12.32 2.94
N THR A 43 -12.79 12.06 4.25
CA THR A 43 -12.89 13.11 5.28
C THR A 43 -11.60 13.91 5.43
N TRP A 44 -10.54 13.51 4.72
CA TRP A 44 -9.23 14.16 4.69
C TRP A 44 -9.13 15.11 3.51
N ASP A 45 -8.38 16.18 3.69
CA ASP A 45 -7.97 17.02 2.58
C ASP A 45 -6.80 16.39 1.77
N VAL A 46 -6.49 17.00 0.63
CA VAL A 46 -5.43 16.53 -0.26
C VAL A 46 -4.09 16.50 0.46
N ARG A 47 -3.75 17.56 1.23
CA ARG A 47 -2.48 17.64 1.93
C ARG A 47 -2.31 16.51 2.93
N ARG A 48 -3.33 16.27 3.76
CA ARG A 48 -3.34 15.17 4.72
C ARG A 48 -3.24 13.81 4.05
N THR A 49 -3.92 13.63 2.92
CA THR A 49 -3.87 12.39 2.13
C THR A 49 -2.46 12.14 1.60
N VAL A 50 -1.80 13.17 1.06
CA VAL A 50 -0.41 13.06 0.56
C VAL A 50 0.56 12.77 1.70
N THR A 51 0.48 13.49 2.82
CA THR A 51 1.36 13.25 3.97
C THR A 51 1.14 11.86 4.57
N HIS A 52 -0.09 11.32 4.54
CA HIS A 52 -0.39 9.98 5.02
C HIS A 52 0.35 8.88 4.23
N PHE A 53 0.28 8.88 2.89
CA PHE A 53 0.98 7.83 2.15
C PHE A 53 2.50 8.00 2.16
N ILE A 54 3.02 9.21 2.34
CA ILE A 54 4.44 9.44 2.60
C ILE A 54 4.85 8.79 3.93
N ASP A 55 4.08 9.03 5.01
CA ASP A 55 4.30 8.41 6.32
C ASP A 55 4.25 6.89 6.23
N ALA A 56 3.22 6.33 5.58
CA ALA A 56 3.07 4.90 5.39
C ALA A 56 4.30 4.26 4.70
N VAL A 57 4.77 4.82 3.59
CA VAL A 57 5.95 4.32 2.86
C VAL A 57 7.23 4.40 3.69
N GLY A 58 7.44 5.50 4.42
CA GLY A 58 8.56 5.67 5.33
C GLY A 58 8.51 4.69 6.51
N TRP A 59 7.32 4.47 7.04
CA TRP A 59 7.07 3.50 8.11
C TRP A 59 7.35 2.05 7.63
N TYR A 60 6.94 1.69 6.40
CA TYR A 60 7.24 0.39 5.79
C TYR A 60 8.75 0.17 5.65
N ALA A 61 9.49 1.19 5.21
CA ALA A 61 10.94 1.13 5.11
C ALA A 61 11.61 0.86 6.48
N ALA A 62 11.18 1.56 7.53
CA ALA A 62 11.71 1.39 8.88
C ALA A 62 11.41 -0.02 9.44
N HIS A 63 10.18 -0.53 9.24
CA HIS A 63 9.80 -1.86 9.71
C HIS A 63 10.57 -2.97 8.99
N LEU A 64 10.67 -2.90 7.67
CA LEU A 64 11.41 -3.87 6.88
C LEU A 64 12.92 -3.84 7.22
N ALA A 65 13.51 -2.66 7.38
CA ALA A 65 14.90 -2.51 7.78
C ALA A 65 15.19 -3.14 9.15
N ALA A 66 14.27 -2.96 10.10
CA ALA A 66 14.42 -3.51 11.45
C ALA A 66 14.10 -5.00 11.55
N GLN A 67 13.37 -5.58 10.56
CA GLN A 67 12.84 -6.94 10.60
C GLN A 67 12.17 -7.28 11.93
N SER A 68 11.48 -6.30 12.52
CA SER A 68 10.89 -6.43 13.84
C SER A 68 9.57 -7.21 13.80
N PRO A 69 9.36 -8.20 14.69
CA PRO A 69 8.08 -8.90 14.82
C PRO A 69 7.04 -8.10 15.62
N ARG A 70 7.32 -6.85 15.95
CA ARG A 70 6.43 -5.95 16.70
C ARG A 70 6.41 -4.57 16.06
N ARG A 71 5.32 -3.83 16.28
CA ARG A 71 5.21 -2.45 15.84
C ARG A 71 6.36 -1.59 16.40
N LEU A 72 7.07 -0.92 15.53
CA LEU A 72 7.98 0.16 15.90
C LEU A 72 7.16 1.42 16.22
N ARG A 73 7.61 2.16 17.24
CA ARG A 73 7.02 3.45 17.59
C ARG A 73 7.79 4.55 16.87
N VAL A 74 7.56 4.65 15.57
CA VAL A 74 8.17 5.65 14.70
C VAL A 74 7.08 6.18 13.77
N ASP A 75 7.10 7.50 13.55
CA ASP A 75 6.27 8.16 12.57
C ASP A 75 7.22 8.87 11.59
N PHE A 76 6.87 8.85 10.30
CA PHE A 76 7.64 9.51 9.26
C PHE A 76 6.88 10.76 8.80
N VAL A 77 7.02 11.84 9.57
CA VAL A 77 6.19 13.04 9.44
C VAL A 77 6.97 14.15 8.75
N ALA A 78 6.39 14.69 7.66
CA ALA A 78 6.89 15.92 7.07
C ALA A 78 6.60 17.12 8.02
N HIS A 79 7.40 18.17 7.94
CA HIS A 79 7.16 19.39 8.70
C HIS A 79 5.82 20.03 8.29
N ASP A 80 5.13 20.65 9.25
CA ASP A 80 3.81 21.27 9.01
C ASP A 80 3.89 22.43 8.01
N ASP A 81 5.03 23.13 7.96
CA ASP A 81 5.32 24.25 7.07
C ASP A 81 5.96 23.85 5.73
N ALA A 82 6.18 22.54 5.49
CA ALA A 82 6.67 22.07 4.20
C ALA A 82 5.71 22.46 3.07
N THR A 83 6.25 22.98 1.98
CA THR A 83 5.46 23.30 0.78
C THR A 83 4.95 22.03 0.10
N ASN A 84 3.95 22.17 -0.79
CA ASN A 84 3.45 21.02 -1.56
C ASN A 84 4.56 20.43 -2.46
N GLU A 85 5.45 21.26 -3.00
CA GLU A 85 6.62 20.80 -3.79
C GLU A 85 7.60 19.98 -2.93
N GLU A 86 7.92 20.46 -1.71
CA GLU A 86 8.78 19.74 -0.77
C GLU A 86 8.17 18.40 -0.35
N LEU A 87 6.84 18.29 -0.23
CA LEU A 87 6.18 17.01 0.02
C LEU A 87 6.43 15.99 -1.11
N LEU A 88 6.48 16.44 -2.37
CA LEU A 88 6.82 15.55 -3.49
C LEU A 88 8.27 15.07 -3.44
N ASP A 89 9.18 15.87 -2.94
CA ASP A 89 10.57 15.44 -2.70
C ASP A 89 10.66 14.45 -1.55
N VAL A 90 9.87 14.64 -0.48
CA VAL A 90 9.78 13.69 0.64
C VAL A 90 9.18 12.35 0.18
N LEU A 91 8.17 12.37 -0.70
CA LEU A 91 7.62 11.16 -1.33
C LEU A 91 8.71 10.38 -2.08
N ALA A 92 9.47 11.08 -2.93
CA ALA A 92 10.54 10.45 -3.70
C ALA A 92 11.61 9.84 -2.77
N ALA A 93 11.96 10.53 -1.68
CA ALA A 93 12.90 10.03 -0.67
C ALA A 93 12.36 8.80 0.05
N ALA A 94 11.10 8.81 0.52
CA ALA A 94 10.48 7.69 1.21
C ALA A 94 10.40 6.44 0.30
N ALA A 95 9.98 6.61 -0.95
CA ALA A 95 9.94 5.53 -1.93
C ALA A 95 11.34 4.95 -2.21
N ALA A 96 12.36 5.82 -2.37
CA ALA A 96 13.73 5.38 -2.55
C ALA A 96 14.28 4.61 -1.35
N MET A 97 13.96 5.04 -0.12
CA MET A 97 14.34 4.34 1.12
C MET A 97 13.74 2.93 1.15
N LEU A 98 12.44 2.79 0.93
CA LEU A 98 11.79 1.47 0.92
C LEU A 98 12.33 0.59 -0.20
N ALA A 99 12.54 1.14 -1.40
CA ALA A 99 13.12 0.40 -2.53
C ALA A 99 14.53 -0.14 -2.21
N GLN A 100 15.39 0.66 -1.59
CA GLN A 100 16.74 0.26 -1.20
C GLN A 100 16.72 -0.80 -0.09
N VAL A 101 15.89 -0.62 0.94
CA VAL A 101 15.75 -1.61 2.02
C VAL A 101 15.22 -2.93 1.47
N ALA A 102 14.22 -2.91 0.60
CA ALA A 102 13.68 -4.11 -0.03
C ALA A 102 14.71 -4.82 -0.93
N THR A 103 15.55 -4.06 -1.64
CA THR A 103 16.64 -4.63 -2.45
C THR A 103 17.69 -5.34 -1.58
N ALA A 104 17.97 -4.83 -0.39
CA ALA A 104 18.93 -5.41 0.55
C ALA A 104 18.34 -6.56 1.40
N ALA A 105 17.02 -6.70 1.44
CA ALA A 105 16.34 -7.70 2.23
C ALA A 105 16.56 -9.12 1.69
N THR A 106 16.75 -10.09 2.57
CA THR A 106 16.77 -11.51 2.21
C THR A 106 15.36 -12.02 1.92
N SER A 107 15.22 -13.12 1.18
CA SER A 107 13.91 -13.75 0.92
C SER A 107 13.18 -14.21 2.18
N SER A 108 13.92 -14.42 3.29
CA SER A 108 13.36 -14.78 4.60
C SER A 108 13.04 -13.56 5.48
N ALA A 109 13.36 -12.34 5.05
CA ALA A 109 13.07 -11.14 5.82
C ALA A 109 11.56 -11.00 6.04
N ARG A 110 11.17 -10.74 7.28
CA ARG A 110 9.79 -10.50 7.70
C ARG A 110 9.77 -9.36 8.70
N ALA A 111 8.74 -8.52 8.60
CA ALA A 111 8.53 -7.50 9.62
C ALA A 111 7.02 -7.33 9.91
N TYR A 112 6.76 -6.73 11.06
CA TYR A 112 5.41 -6.46 11.55
C TYR A 112 4.66 -5.55 10.57
N HIS A 113 3.44 -5.95 10.27
CA HIS A 113 2.34 -5.11 9.83
C HIS A 113 1.09 -5.50 10.62
N GLU A 114 0.11 -4.63 10.76
CA GLU A 114 -1.11 -4.94 11.54
C GLU A 114 -1.92 -6.11 10.95
N PHE A 115 -1.78 -6.37 9.66
CA PHE A 115 -2.43 -7.48 8.96
C PHE A 115 -1.56 -8.74 8.83
N GLY A 116 -0.37 -8.78 9.42
CA GLY A 116 0.49 -9.96 9.37
C GLY A 116 1.98 -9.67 9.36
N MET A 117 2.79 -10.72 9.17
CA MET A 117 4.23 -10.59 9.00
C MET A 117 4.55 -10.41 7.51
N ALA A 118 4.72 -9.17 7.11
CA ALA A 118 5.00 -8.84 5.71
C ALA A 118 6.44 -9.17 5.31
N ASP A 119 6.62 -9.61 4.07
CA ASP A 119 7.92 -9.72 3.41
C ASP A 119 8.25 -8.45 2.61
N ALA A 120 9.40 -8.43 1.94
CA ALA A 120 9.80 -7.28 1.13
C ALA A 120 8.81 -6.99 -0.01
N GLY A 121 8.31 -8.04 -0.71
CA GLY A 121 7.30 -7.90 -1.75
C GLY A 121 5.97 -7.36 -1.22
N GLY A 122 5.56 -7.77 -0.01
CA GLY A 122 4.37 -7.24 0.66
C GLY A 122 4.49 -5.76 0.99
N PHE A 123 5.61 -5.32 1.56
CA PHE A 123 5.83 -3.90 1.85
C PHE A 123 5.92 -3.05 0.58
N LEU A 124 6.54 -3.55 -0.48
CA LEU A 124 6.57 -2.87 -1.77
C LEU A 124 5.17 -2.74 -2.38
N ALA A 125 4.37 -3.80 -2.31
CA ALA A 125 3.01 -3.79 -2.84
C ALA A 125 2.09 -2.85 -2.04
N MET A 126 2.17 -2.87 -0.71
CA MET A 126 1.43 -1.93 0.14
C MET A 126 1.85 -0.49 -0.13
N GLY A 127 3.16 -0.22 -0.28
CA GLY A 127 3.63 1.11 -0.66
C GLY A 127 3.11 1.58 -2.02
N CYS A 128 3.05 0.69 -3.02
CA CYS A 128 2.43 1.01 -4.30
C CYS A 128 0.93 1.30 -4.15
N ASP A 129 0.21 0.50 -3.39
CA ASP A 129 -1.24 0.67 -3.18
C ASP A 129 -1.55 1.99 -2.49
N GLU A 130 -0.85 2.31 -1.40
CA GLU A 130 -0.96 3.59 -0.69
C GLU A 130 -0.73 4.78 -1.63
N ILE A 131 0.38 4.76 -2.38
CA ILE A 131 0.69 5.85 -3.31
C ILE A 131 -0.38 5.96 -4.39
N LEU A 132 -0.73 4.86 -5.06
CA LEU A 132 -1.62 4.90 -6.24
C LEU A 132 -3.05 5.27 -5.87
N VAL A 133 -3.62 4.62 -4.85
CA VAL A 133 -5.01 4.82 -4.46
C VAL A 133 -5.20 6.21 -3.86
N HIS A 134 -4.30 6.64 -2.98
CA HIS A 134 -4.39 7.98 -2.38
C HIS A 134 -4.00 9.10 -3.36
N THR A 135 -3.17 8.84 -4.37
CA THR A 135 -3.00 9.77 -5.49
C THR A 135 -4.30 9.96 -6.27
N TRP A 136 -5.06 8.88 -6.48
CA TRP A 136 -6.38 8.98 -7.11
C TRP A 136 -7.37 9.78 -6.25
N ASP A 137 -7.38 9.57 -4.93
CA ASP A 137 -8.19 10.36 -4.00
C ASP A 137 -7.81 11.86 -4.10
N ALA A 138 -6.51 12.18 -4.06
CA ALA A 138 -6.00 13.55 -4.19
C ALA A 138 -6.35 14.18 -5.56
N ALA A 139 -6.19 13.43 -6.64
CA ALA A 139 -6.52 13.87 -8.00
C ALA A 139 -7.99 14.30 -8.14
N ARG A 140 -8.91 13.53 -7.54
CA ARG A 140 -10.33 13.87 -7.51
C ARG A 140 -10.58 15.18 -6.77
N GLY A 141 -9.89 15.40 -5.64
CA GLY A 141 -9.96 16.67 -4.89
C GLY A 141 -9.47 17.86 -5.69
N LEU A 142 -8.43 17.68 -6.47
CA LEU A 142 -7.81 18.71 -7.33
C LEU A 142 -8.50 18.86 -8.69
N GLY A 143 -9.53 18.06 -9.01
CA GLY A 143 -10.28 18.11 -10.26
C GLY A 143 -9.49 17.60 -11.48
N VAL A 144 -8.51 16.72 -11.26
CA VAL A 144 -7.69 16.11 -12.32
C VAL A 144 -7.90 14.60 -12.38
N ALA A 145 -7.60 13.99 -13.53
CA ALA A 145 -7.70 12.56 -13.71
C ALA A 145 -6.38 11.87 -13.35
N PHE A 146 -6.46 10.70 -12.74
CA PHE A 146 -5.31 9.84 -12.50
C PHE A 146 -5.66 8.37 -12.72
N ALA A 147 -4.77 7.66 -13.41
CA ALA A 147 -4.74 6.21 -13.47
C ALA A 147 -3.28 5.77 -13.68
N PRO A 148 -2.81 4.75 -12.96
CA PRO A 148 -1.47 4.19 -13.19
C PRO A 148 -1.45 3.35 -14.47
N GLN A 149 -0.26 2.89 -14.86
CA GLN A 149 -0.14 1.87 -15.89
C GLN A 149 -0.88 0.60 -15.44
N GLU A 150 -1.65 0.00 -16.38
CA GLU A 150 -2.51 -1.16 -16.08
C GLU A 150 -1.73 -2.36 -15.53
N GLY A 151 -0.50 -2.60 -16.03
CA GLY A 151 0.38 -3.66 -15.55
C GLY A 151 0.82 -3.48 -14.10
N LEU A 152 1.02 -2.23 -13.63
CA LEU A 152 1.36 -1.95 -12.24
C LEU A 152 0.15 -2.22 -11.33
N ALA A 153 -1.04 -1.75 -11.71
CA ALA A 153 -2.26 -1.99 -10.95
C ALA A 153 -2.58 -3.50 -10.83
N ASP A 154 -2.39 -4.28 -11.90
CA ASP A 154 -2.58 -5.73 -11.90
C ASP A 154 -1.63 -6.45 -10.92
N ARG A 155 -0.35 -6.05 -10.87
CA ARG A 155 0.63 -6.64 -9.95
C ARG A 155 0.28 -6.36 -8.49
N VAL A 156 -0.04 -5.11 -8.17
CA VAL A 156 -0.43 -4.70 -6.80
C VAL A 156 -1.70 -5.43 -6.38
N LEU A 157 -2.73 -5.46 -7.24
CA LEU A 157 -3.99 -6.16 -7.00
C LEU A 157 -3.76 -7.63 -6.67
N ARG A 158 -3.01 -8.35 -7.49
CA ARG A 158 -2.76 -9.78 -7.30
C ARG A 158 -1.94 -10.06 -6.05
N ARG A 159 -1.04 -9.17 -5.69
CA ARG A 159 -0.17 -9.34 -4.54
C ARG A 159 -0.91 -9.10 -3.22
N LEU A 160 -1.75 -8.08 -3.15
CA LEU A 160 -2.42 -7.67 -1.91
C LEU A 160 -3.83 -8.24 -1.77
N PHE A 161 -4.52 -8.46 -2.90
CA PHE A 161 -5.91 -8.90 -2.95
C PHE A 161 -6.07 -10.18 -3.81
N PRO A 162 -5.35 -11.27 -3.47
CA PRO A 162 -5.34 -12.49 -4.30
C PRO A 162 -6.73 -13.12 -4.49
N TRP A 163 -7.70 -12.77 -3.63
CA TRP A 163 -9.09 -13.18 -3.74
C TRP A 163 -9.91 -12.35 -4.73
N ALA A 164 -9.45 -11.15 -5.13
CA ALA A 164 -10.19 -10.20 -5.96
C ALA A 164 -9.98 -10.48 -7.45
N GLN A 165 -10.24 -11.71 -7.90
CA GLN A 165 -10.10 -12.11 -9.31
C GLN A 165 -11.42 -11.84 -10.04
N LEU A 166 -11.60 -10.59 -10.54
CA LEU A 166 -12.80 -10.15 -11.26
C LEU A 166 -12.49 -9.96 -12.76
N ASP A 167 -13.51 -10.16 -13.59
CA ASP A 167 -13.45 -9.87 -15.03
C ASP A 167 -13.75 -8.37 -15.28
N ALA A 168 -12.80 -7.53 -14.86
CA ALA A 168 -12.84 -6.08 -14.99
C ALA A 168 -11.41 -5.53 -15.09
N PRO A 169 -11.23 -4.28 -15.56
CA PRO A 169 -9.90 -3.65 -15.62
C PRO A 169 -9.20 -3.66 -14.26
N PRO A 170 -7.91 -4.08 -14.17
CA PRO A 170 -7.20 -4.24 -12.90
C PRO A 170 -7.22 -3.00 -12.01
N TRP A 171 -7.10 -1.81 -12.59
CA TRP A 171 -7.18 -0.56 -11.83
C TRP A 171 -8.56 -0.35 -11.19
N GLN A 172 -9.64 -0.64 -11.90
CA GLN A 172 -10.99 -0.57 -11.35
C GLN A 172 -11.18 -1.58 -10.20
N VAL A 173 -10.64 -2.81 -10.36
CA VAL A 173 -10.71 -3.83 -9.31
C VAL A 173 -9.90 -3.43 -8.09
N LEU A 174 -8.70 -2.82 -8.29
CA LEU A 174 -7.88 -2.32 -7.20
C LEU A 174 -8.59 -1.21 -6.41
N LEU A 175 -9.21 -0.25 -7.11
CA LEU A 175 -10.04 0.79 -6.48
C LEU A 175 -11.23 0.21 -5.73
N TRP A 176 -11.91 -0.80 -6.29
CA TRP A 176 -13.00 -1.49 -5.61
C TRP A 176 -12.51 -2.25 -4.37
N ALA A 177 -11.40 -2.97 -4.45
CA ALA A 177 -10.81 -3.68 -3.32
C ALA A 177 -10.43 -2.73 -2.18
N ASN A 178 -10.06 -1.49 -2.51
CA ASN A 178 -9.81 -0.39 -1.58
C ASN A 178 -11.06 0.44 -1.24
N GLY A 179 -12.26 0.05 -1.71
CA GLY A 179 -13.53 0.69 -1.38
C GLY A 179 -13.75 2.06 -1.98
N ARG A 180 -13.12 2.35 -3.11
CA ARG A 180 -13.22 3.67 -3.78
C ARG A 180 -14.28 3.70 -4.85
N VAL A 181 -14.61 2.56 -5.44
CA VAL A 181 -15.63 2.44 -6.49
C VAL A 181 -16.47 1.18 -6.29
N ASP A 182 -17.68 1.18 -6.83
CA ASP A 182 -18.51 -0.01 -6.88
C ASP A 182 -18.29 -0.76 -8.20
N ILE A 183 -18.38 -2.10 -8.14
CA ILE A 183 -18.44 -2.98 -9.31
C ILE A 183 -19.79 -3.68 -9.31
N PRO A 184 -20.59 -3.58 -10.38
CA PRO A 184 -21.91 -4.21 -10.45
C PRO A 184 -21.85 -5.71 -10.13
N GLY A 185 -22.72 -6.17 -9.24
CA GLY A 185 -22.78 -7.57 -8.81
C GLY A 185 -21.75 -7.99 -7.77
N GLN A 186 -20.86 -7.09 -7.35
CA GLN A 186 -19.94 -7.32 -6.27
C GLN A 186 -20.41 -6.65 -4.96
N PRO A 187 -20.11 -7.21 -3.80
CA PRO A 187 -20.39 -6.56 -2.52
C PRO A 187 -19.66 -5.22 -2.43
N GLN A 188 -20.27 -4.24 -1.78
CA GLN A 188 -19.61 -2.97 -1.50
C GLN A 188 -18.41 -3.17 -0.57
N ARG A 189 -17.29 -2.58 -0.91
CA ARG A 189 -16.08 -2.51 -0.09
C ARG A 189 -15.83 -1.04 0.30
N PRO A 190 -15.17 -0.79 1.39
CA PRO A 190 -14.82 -1.59 2.55
C PRO A 190 -15.88 -1.47 3.62
N GLY A 191 -15.91 -2.45 4.48
CA GLY A 191 -16.37 -2.23 5.84
C GLY A 191 -15.16 -2.34 6.77
N PRO A 192 -15.39 -2.65 8.04
CA PRO A 192 -14.32 -2.97 8.99
C PRO A 192 -13.52 -4.22 8.60
N ASP A 193 -13.93 -4.91 7.54
CA ASP A 193 -13.35 -6.18 7.07
C ASP A 193 -12.27 -6.00 5.99
N TRP A 194 -11.85 -4.76 5.75
CA TRP A 194 -10.82 -4.47 4.78
C TRP A 194 -9.42 -4.81 5.34
N ALA A 195 -8.68 -5.64 4.64
CA ALA A 195 -7.30 -5.96 4.95
C ALA A 195 -6.55 -6.45 3.70
N TRP A 196 -5.26 -6.20 3.66
CA TRP A 196 -4.36 -6.76 2.66
C TRP A 196 -3.86 -8.15 3.07
N HIS A 197 -3.53 -8.98 2.09
CA HIS A 197 -2.63 -10.11 2.31
C HIS A 197 -1.18 -9.60 2.19
N CYS A 198 -0.53 -9.28 3.30
CA CYS A 198 0.81 -8.67 3.30
C CYS A 198 1.97 -9.70 3.36
N ALA A 199 1.71 -10.94 3.78
CA ALA A 199 2.68 -12.04 3.79
C ALA A 199 2.97 -12.58 2.38
N PRO A 200 3.99 -13.42 2.14
CA PRO A 200 4.19 -14.09 0.85
C PRO A 200 2.93 -14.80 0.34
N LEU A 201 2.74 -14.81 -0.99
CA LEU A 201 1.54 -15.41 -1.58
C LEU A 201 1.41 -16.92 -1.36
N ASP A 202 2.50 -17.64 -1.13
CA ASP A 202 2.48 -19.07 -0.78
C ASP A 202 2.00 -19.32 0.67
N GLU A 203 1.96 -18.30 1.50
CA GLU A 203 1.37 -18.33 2.84
C GLU A 203 -0.14 -17.97 2.84
N TRP A 204 -0.72 -17.60 1.69
CA TRP A 204 -2.15 -17.30 1.61
C TRP A 204 -3.01 -18.56 1.66
N GLU A 205 -3.89 -18.64 2.65
CA GLU A 205 -4.75 -19.79 2.92
C GLU A 205 -6.05 -19.83 2.08
N GLY A 206 -6.20 -18.94 1.08
CA GLY A 206 -7.39 -18.88 0.21
C GLY A 206 -8.58 -18.14 0.80
N THR A 207 -8.39 -17.47 1.94
CA THR A 207 -9.45 -16.71 2.62
C THR A 207 -9.24 -15.20 2.45
N VAL A 208 -10.34 -14.43 2.52
CA VAL A 208 -10.27 -12.96 2.58
C VAL A 208 -9.77 -12.56 3.96
N PRO A 209 -8.62 -11.86 4.08
CA PRO A 209 -8.15 -11.38 5.37
C PRO A 209 -9.17 -10.44 6.01
N GLN A 210 -9.33 -10.56 7.32
CA GLN A 210 -10.22 -9.72 8.09
C GLN A 210 -9.40 -8.63 8.79
N SER A 211 -9.86 -7.41 8.72
CA SER A 211 -9.34 -6.31 9.53
C SER A 211 -9.76 -6.51 10.99
N ASP A 212 -8.85 -6.34 11.92
CA ASP A 212 -9.15 -6.34 13.34
C ASP A 212 -9.05 -4.91 13.88
N SER A 213 -10.07 -4.47 14.59
CA SER A 213 -10.09 -3.16 15.26
C SER A 213 -9.03 -3.05 16.38
N ASN A 214 -8.47 -4.19 16.81
CA ASN A 214 -7.42 -4.27 17.81
C ASN A 214 -6.25 -5.09 17.25
N PRO A 215 -5.38 -4.52 16.40
CA PRO A 215 -4.29 -5.26 15.78
C PRO A 215 -3.31 -5.82 16.83
N PRO A 216 -2.67 -6.97 16.54
CA PRO A 216 -1.75 -7.60 17.48
C PRO A 216 -0.54 -6.70 17.77
N ARG A 217 -0.05 -6.73 19.01
CA ARG A 217 1.13 -5.94 19.39
C ARG A 217 2.43 -6.46 18.81
N ARG A 218 2.48 -7.78 18.49
CA ARG A 218 3.63 -8.46 17.88
C ARG A 218 3.21 -9.78 17.26
N TYR A 219 4.11 -10.37 16.50
CA TYR A 219 4.01 -11.76 16.05
C TYR A 219 5.13 -12.59 16.69
N ARG A 220 4.88 -13.89 16.86
CA ARG A 220 5.87 -14.87 17.33
C ARG A 220 5.91 -16.01 16.30
N TRP A 221 7.10 -16.39 15.88
CA TRP A 221 7.31 -17.58 15.08
C TRP A 221 7.06 -18.83 15.92
N GLU A 222 6.25 -19.76 15.42
CA GLU A 222 6.00 -21.06 16.02
C GLU A 222 6.66 -22.13 15.18
N GLU A 223 7.77 -22.68 15.68
CA GLU A 223 8.63 -23.62 14.96
C GLU A 223 7.88 -24.89 14.54
N GLY A 224 7.05 -25.46 15.41
CA GLY A 224 6.27 -26.67 15.14
C GLY A 224 5.20 -26.50 14.08
N ALA A 225 4.57 -25.33 14.01
CA ALA A 225 3.55 -25.00 13.02
C ALA A 225 4.13 -24.29 11.78
N ARG A 226 5.40 -23.87 11.84
CA ARG A 226 6.11 -23.12 10.79
C ARG A 226 5.33 -21.89 10.32
N ARG A 227 4.79 -21.11 11.24
CA ARG A 227 4.01 -19.91 10.97
C ARG A 227 4.20 -18.83 12.03
N TRP A 228 3.85 -17.60 11.65
CA TRP A 228 3.76 -16.49 12.58
C TRP A 228 2.39 -16.42 13.23
N ASN A 229 2.34 -16.37 14.56
CA ASN A 229 1.11 -16.21 15.33
C ASN A 229 1.05 -14.84 15.97
N ALA A 230 -0.13 -14.23 15.91
CA ALA A 230 -0.42 -12.96 16.58
C ALA A 230 -0.32 -13.12 18.11
N VAL A 231 0.22 -12.09 18.77
CA VAL A 231 0.30 -11.99 20.23
C VAL A 231 -0.31 -10.65 20.63
N TRP A 232 -1.41 -10.70 21.31
CA TRP A 232 -2.24 -9.56 21.77
C TRP A 232 -1.71 -8.89 23.03
#